data_fdde226db3b86995fe3d752e55d40e40
#
_entry.id   fdde226db3b86995fe3d752e55d40e40
#
_cell.length_a   1.000
_cell.length_b   1.000
_cell.length_c   1.000
_cell.angle_alpha   90.00
_cell.angle_beta   90.00
_cell.angle_gamma   90.00
#
_symmetry.space_group_name_H-M   'P 1'
#
loop_
_entity.id
_entity.type
_entity.pdbx_description
1 polymer ?
#
loop_
_entity_poly.entity_id
_entity_poly.type
_entity_poly.pdbx_seq_one_letter_code
_entity_poly.pdbx_strand_id
1 'polypeptide(L)'
;MRIFVVGLMMLGLAGCSFAPDYQRPQMELPQAWKDPGKGEQLDEQWWKRFDDSTLNALVHEALIANRDIAAAVARVDYARAQLGVARAELLPLLSGQAQGTQTWVDNTKITNGSQSPFSAGFGATWELDLWGKLRNAKEAAMYQVLGTEAAQRGMRLSIAAQTSNAYFLLRSLDLQLSTAERTVKTRTDALRIYTARYEQGLISELDLSRAKTEVETAKTALYQTRISRDAAESALEALLGRSPKDIMDGTVQRGMTLESIPTPPVIPAGVPSDLLERRPDIQQAEMSVKSANANIGVAKAAWFPAISLTGLFGVVSPELHTLMSNPLQTWSYGGAASVPLLDFGRVKYGVEAAEAKQRESLATYEKTVQGAFKEMRDALTRQQEMSNVVASLERMVKELRLSVELANTRYDNGYSSYLEVLDAERSLFDSEMQLAAARSERLSSIVNVCLALGGGWK
;
A
#
# COMPACT_ATOMS: atom_id res chain seq x y z
N MET A 1 -57.57 -20.22 10.33
CA MET A 1 -56.82 -20.47 9.11
C MET A 1 -55.92 -19.30 8.69
N ARG A 2 -56.32 -18.02 8.84
CA ARG A 2 -55.48 -16.82 8.50
C ARG A 2 -54.26 -16.62 9.43
N ILE A 3 -54.32 -17.00 10.70
CA ILE A 3 -53.22 -16.86 11.67
C ILE A 3 -52.12 -17.92 11.44
N PHE A 4 -52.48 -19.12 10.98
CA PHE A 4 -51.53 -20.19 10.64
C PHE A 4 -50.72 -19.90 9.37
N VAL A 5 -51.28 -19.19 8.40
CA VAL A 5 -50.58 -18.77 7.17
C VAL A 5 -49.56 -17.69 7.46
N VAL A 6 -49.86 -16.73 8.35
CA VAL A 6 -48.93 -15.67 8.81
C VAL A 6 -47.80 -16.26 9.65
N GLY A 7 -48.10 -17.29 10.50
CA GLY A 7 -47.06 -17.99 11.28
C GLY A 7 -46.11 -18.82 10.41
N LEU A 8 -46.60 -19.45 9.35
CA LEU A 8 -45.80 -20.23 8.41
C LEU A 8 -44.93 -19.30 7.52
N MET A 9 -45.40 -18.08 7.20
CA MET A 9 -44.60 -17.04 6.52
C MET A 9 -43.50 -16.49 7.39
N MET A 10 -43.66 -16.39 8.71
CA MET A 10 -42.59 -15.90 9.59
C MET A 10 -41.51 -16.95 9.90
N LEU A 11 -41.77 -18.24 9.81
CA LEU A 11 -40.76 -19.30 9.95
C LEU A 11 -39.89 -19.45 8.69
N GLY A 12 -40.34 -18.97 7.52
CA GLY A 12 -39.57 -18.98 6.27
C GLY A 12 -38.48 -17.89 6.14
N LEU A 13 -38.40 -16.95 7.10
CA LEU A 13 -37.45 -15.83 7.08
C LEU A 13 -36.04 -16.16 7.59
N ALA A 14 -35.79 -17.37 8.10
CA ALA A 14 -34.46 -17.91 8.28
C ALA A 14 -33.96 -18.43 6.91
N GLY A 15 -33.77 -17.53 5.97
CA GLY A 15 -33.37 -17.87 4.60
C GLY A 15 -32.06 -18.66 4.59
N CYS A 16 -32.05 -19.80 3.93
CA CYS A 16 -30.87 -20.63 3.72
C CYS A 16 -29.79 -19.83 2.99
N SER A 17 -28.57 -19.83 3.51
CA SER A 17 -27.38 -19.39 2.76
C SER A 17 -26.69 -20.63 2.23
N PHE A 18 -26.29 -20.59 0.96
CA PHE A 18 -25.51 -21.67 0.31
C PHE A 18 -24.00 -21.36 0.27
N ALA A 19 -23.56 -20.26 0.89
CA ALA A 19 -22.14 -20.02 1.09
C ALA A 19 -21.56 -21.11 2.02
N PRO A 20 -20.41 -21.69 1.70
CA PRO A 20 -19.70 -22.56 2.62
C PRO A 20 -19.30 -21.81 3.89
N ASP A 21 -19.26 -22.49 5.05
CA ASP A 21 -18.72 -21.91 6.27
C ASP A 21 -17.24 -21.62 6.10
N TYR A 22 -16.85 -20.37 6.36
CA TYR A 22 -15.45 -19.98 6.30
C TYR A 22 -14.67 -20.58 7.47
N GLN A 23 -13.60 -21.30 7.13
CA GLN A 23 -12.62 -21.76 8.09
C GLN A 23 -11.25 -21.15 7.73
N ARG A 24 -10.58 -20.53 8.71
CA ARG A 24 -9.23 -20.02 8.49
C ARG A 24 -8.30 -21.19 8.16
N PRO A 25 -7.51 -21.12 7.08
CA PRO A 25 -6.58 -22.18 6.73
C PRO A 25 -5.58 -22.43 7.86
N GLN A 26 -5.39 -23.69 8.21
CA GLN A 26 -4.36 -24.09 9.16
C GLN A 26 -3.01 -24.11 8.46
N MET A 27 -2.06 -23.35 8.96
CA MET A 27 -0.67 -23.31 8.47
C MET A 27 0.27 -23.70 9.60
N GLU A 28 1.34 -24.41 9.26
CA GLU A 28 2.41 -24.68 10.23
C GLU A 28 3.19 -23.38 10.51
N LEU A 29 3.00 -22.83 11.68
CA LEU A 29 3.66 -21.61 12.13
C LEU A 29 4.80 -21.95 13.09
N PRO A 30 5.95 -21.23 13.06
CA PRO A 30 7.00 -21.40 14.05
C PRO A 30 6.46 -21.00 15.43
N GLN A 31 6.90 -21.73 16.48
CA GLN A 31 6.47 -21.45 17.84
C GLN A 31 7.12 -20.19 18.43
N ALA A 32 8.32 -19.85 17.96
CA ALA A 32 9.06 -18.67 18.40
C ALA A 32 9.99 -18.17 17.28
N TRP A 33 10.35 -16.89 17.34
CA TRP A 33 11.43 -16.33 16.54
C TRP A 33 12.78 -16.80 17.08
N LYS A 34 13.80 -16.90 16.21
CA LYS A 34 15.17 -17.31 16.63
C LYS A 34 15.78 -16.32 17.62
N ASP A 35 15.44 -15.06 17.50
CA ASP A 35 15.87 -13.98 18.40
C ASP A 35 14.68 -13.04 18.64
N PRO A 36 13.88 -13.31 19.68
CA PRO A 36 12.62 -12.54 19.89
C PRO A 36 12.84 -11.11 20.36
N GLY A 37 14.09 -10.71 20.71
CA GLY A 37 14.38 -9.41 21.31
C GLY A 37 13.73 -9.24 22.69
N LYS A 38 14.29 -8.35 23.51
CA LYS A 38 13.69 -7.91 24.79
C LYS A 38 13.40 -6.40 24.69
N GLY A 39 12.15 -5.98 24.74
CA GLY A 39 11.80 -4.56 24.68
C GLY A 39 10.31 -4.31 24.85
N GLU A 40 9.94 -3.05 24.84
CA GLU A 40 8.53 -2.61 24.91
C GLU A 40 7.78 -2.85 23.59
N GLN A 41 6.48 -3.09 23.68
CA GLN A 41 5.61 -3.20 22.50
C GLN A 41 5.71 -1.97 21.63
N LEU A 42 5.59 -2.17 20.31
CA LEU A 42 5.58 -1.09 19.34
C LEU A 42 4.33 -0.21 19.54
N ASP A 43 4.55 1.11 19.64
CA ASP A 43 3.48 2.11 19.56
C ASP A 43 3.11 2.38 18.10
N GLU A 44 1.88 2.85 17.87
CA GLU A 44 1.39 3.28 16.54
C GLU A 44 2.34 4.29 15.88
N GLN A 45 2.98 5.14 16.68
CA GLN A 45 3.94 6.15 16.23
C GLN A 45 5.40 5.71 16.47
N TRP A 46 5.73 4.49 16.04
CA TRP A 46 7.03 3.85 16.24
C TRP A 46 8.24 4.70 15.81
N TRP A 47 8.06 5.62 14.84
CA TRP A 47 9.14 6.52 14.37
C TRP A 47 9.59 7.53 15.43
N LYS A 48 8.79 7.80 16.46
CA LYS A 48 9.19 8.66 17.59
C LYS A 48 10.35 8.09 18.41
N ARG A 49 10.61 6.80 18.32
CA ARG A 49 11.72 6.14 19.00
C ARG A 49 13.11 6.59 18.50
N PHE A 50 13.18 7.24 17.33
CA PHE A 50 14.41 7.84 16.83
C PHE A 50 14.72 9.20 17.45
N ASP A 51 13.84 9.73 18.30
CA ASP A 51 13.98 10.97 19.06
C ASP A 51 14.39 12.19 18.19
N ASP A 52 13.99 12.19 16.92
CA ASP A 52 14.20 13.29 15.98
C ASP A 52 12.87 14.00 15.70
N SER A 53 12.75 15.24 16.19
CA SER A 53 11.54 16.05 16.03
C SER A 53 11.24 16.38 14.57
N THR A 54 12.28 16.52 13.72
CA THR A 54 12.12 16.77 12.28
C THR A 54 11.59 15.53 11.57
N LEU A 55 12.12 14.35 11.88
CA LEU A 55 11.56 13.09 11.38
C LEU A 55 10.08 12.97 11.75
N ASN A 56 9.74 13.26 13.02
CA ASN A 56 8.35 13.20 13.49
C ASN A 56 7.43 14.14 12.71
N ALA A 57 7.88 15.36 12.43
CA ALA A 57 7.13 16.34 11.64
C ALA A 57 6.95 15.89 10.19
N LEU A 58 8.01 15.38 9.55
CA LEU A 58 7.96 14.91 8.16
C LEU A 58 7.04 13.70 7.99
N VAL A 59 7.11 12.70 8.89
CA VAL A 59 6.19 11.57 8.86
C VAL A 59 4.74 12.03 9.07
N HIS A 60 4.51 12.98 9.99
CA HIS A 60 3.17 13.53 10.21
C HIS A 60 2.65 14.25 8.96
N GLU A 61 3.48 15.09 8.31
CA GLU A 61 3.17 15.77 7.05
C GLU A 61 2.79 14.75 5.96
N ALA A 62 3.62 13.71 5.77
CA ALA A 62 3.36 12.66 4.80
C ALA A 62 2.02 11.93 5.06
N LEU A 63 1.74 11.58 6.33
CA LEU A 63 0.50 10.87 6.68
C LEU A 63 -0.76 11.70 6.44
N ILE A 64 -0.67 13.03 6.35
CA ILE A 64 -1.78 13.95 6.07
C ILE A 64 -1.88 14.28 4.57
N ALA A 65 -0.76 14.58 3.92
CA ALA A 65 -0.76 15.21 2.60
C ALA A 65 -0.43 14.23 1.45
N ASN A 66 0.08 13.03 1.75
CA ASN A 66 0.48 12.06 0.73
C ASN A 66 -0.68 11.63 -0.17
N ARG A 67 -0.46 11.62 -1.48
CA ARG A 67 -1.48 11.34 -2.50
C ARG A 67 -1.91 9.88 -2.57
N ASP A 68 -1.01 8.95 -2.23
CA ASP A 68 -1.36 7.52 -2.20
C ASP A 68 -2.29 7.21 -1.01
N ILE A 69 -2.11 7.89 0.12
CA ILE A 69 -3.04 7.79 1.26
C ILE A 69 -4.40 8.38 0.86
N ALA A 70 -4.43 9.54 0.20
CA ALA A 70 -5.68 10.13 -0.28
C ALA A 70 -6.41 9.19 -1.27
N ALA A 71 -5.67 8.56 -2.18
CA ALA A 71 -6.24 7.56 -3.09
C ALA A 71 -6.75 6.32 -2.34
N ALA A 72 -6.05 5.87 -1.28
CA ALA A 72 -6.50 4.74 -0.46
C ALA A 72 -7.79 5.07 0.31
N VAL A 73 -7.94 6.29 0.83
CA VAL A 73 -9.20 6.77 1.45
C VAL A 73 -10.35 6.73 0.44
N ALA A 74 -10.15 7.28 -0.77
CA ALA A 74 -11.16 7.27 -1.82
C ALA A 74 -11.57 5.83 -2.23
N ARG A 75 -10.64 4.86 -2.19
CA ARG A 75 -10.98 3.44 -2.43
C ARG A 75 -11.87 2.87 -1.34
N VAL A 76 -11.67 3.25 -0.08
CA VAL A 76 -12.56 2.86 1.02
C VAL A 76 -13.96 3.45 0.81
N ASP A 77 -14.06 4.73 0.45
CA ASP A 77 -15.34 5.38 0.18
C ASP A 77 -16.07 4.73 -1.00
N TYR A 78 -15.35 4.38 -2.06
CA TYR A 78 -15.88 3.61 -3.18
C TYR A 78 -16.42 2.24 -2.73
N ALA A 79 -15.65 1.48 -1.95
CA ALA A 79 -16.10 0.18 -1.45
C ALA A 79 -17.34 0.30 -0.55
N ARG A 80 -17.40 1.33 0.30
CA ARG A 80 -18.58 1.64 1.13
C ARG A 80 -19.80 1.98 0.30
N ALA A 81 -19.64 2.73 -0.78
CA ALA A 81 -20.72 3.04 -1.72
C ALA A 81 -21.23 1.75 -2.41
N GLN A 82 -20.33 0.85 -2.84
CA GLN A 82 -20.71 -0.44 -3.41
C GLN A 82 -21.48 -1.33 -2.38
N LEU A 83 -21.07 -1.31 -1.12
CA LEU A 83 -21.84 -1.97 -0.05
C LEU A 83 -23.23 -1.32 0.10
N GLY A 84 -23.32 0.01 -0.06
CA GLY A 84 -24.60 0.74 -0.09
C GLY A 84 -25.51 0.23 -1.20
N VAL A 85 -24.98 0.03 -2.41
CA VAL A 85 -25.71 -0.54 -3.56
C VAL A 85 -26.20 -1.96 -3.22
N ALA A 86 -25.31 -2.84 -2.74
CA ALA A 86 -25.66 -4.21 -2.39
C ALA A 86 -26.68 -4.29 -1.23
N ARG A 87 -26.72 -3.31 -0.33
CA ARG A 87 -27.77 -3.17 0.68
C ARG A 87 -29.12 -2.74 0.08
N ALA A 88 -29.08 -1.81 -0.86
CA ALA A 88 -30.28 -1.29 -1.54
C ALA A 88 -30.96 -2.39 -2.37
N GLU A 89 -30.23 -3.31 -2.96
CA GLU A 89 -30.78 -4.45 -3.70
C GLU A 89 -31.65 -5.39 -2.85
N LEU A 90 -31.49 -5.38 -1.53
CA LEU A 90 -32.37 -6.11 -0.58
C LEU A 90 -33.74 -5.45 -0.41
N LEU A 91 -33.90 -4.21 -0.84
CA LEU A 91 -35.12 -3.40 -0.67
C LEU A 91 -35.88 -3.28 -1.97
N PRO A 92 -37.21 -3.04 -1.94
CA PRO A 92 -37.97 -2.76 -3.13
C PRO A 92 -37.46 -1.51 -3.88
N LEU A 93 -37.28 -1.63 -5.18
CA LEU A 93 -37.03 -0.50 -6.06
C LEU A 93 -38.35 0.16 -6.42
N LEU A 94 -38.47 1.45 -6.12
CA LEU A 94 -39.61 2.28 -6.56
C LEU A 94 -39.13 3.16 -7.74
N SER A 95 -39.83 3.06 -8.86
CA SER A 95 -39.51 3.82 -10.09
C SER A 95 -40.72 4.58 -10.59
N GLY A 96 -40.50 5.81 -11.09
CA GLY A 96 -41.49 6.52 -11.91
C GLY A 96 -41.28 6.14 -13.37
N GLN A 97 -42.37 5.89 -14.08
CA GLN A 97 -42.34 5.59 -15.51
C GLN A 97 -43.42 6.33 -16.27
N ALA A 98 -43.07 6.80 -17.45
CA ALA A 98 -44.01 7.36 -18.39
C ALA A 98 -43.70 6.72 -19.75
N GLN A 99 -44.71 6.23 -20.41
CA GLN A 99 -44.57 5.55 -21.69
C GLN A 99 -45.67 5.99 -22.66
N GLY A 100 -45.29 6.21 -23.88
CA GLY A 100 -46.24 6.38 -25.00
C GLY A 100 -45.81 5.42 -26.11
N THR A 101 -46.70 4.53 -26.53
CA THR A 101 -46.42 3.60 -27.62
C THR A 101 -47.47 3.80 -28.71
N GLN A 102 -47.03 4.14 -29.91
CA GLN A 102 -47.90 4.14 -31.10
C GLN A 102 -47.58 2.90 -31.91
N THR A 103 -48.54 1.98 -31.94
CA THR A 103 -48.44 0.75 -32.73
C THR A 103 -49.33 0.86 -33.95
N TRP A 104 -48.75 0.80 -35.15
CA TRP A 104 -49.50 0.68 -36.40
C TRP A 104 -49.58 -0.81 -36.75
N VAL A 105 -50.79 -1.30 -36.87
CA VAL A 105 -51.02 -2.66 -37.34
C VAL A 105 -51.73 -2.57 -38.66
N ASP A 106 -51.04 -2.94 -39.75
CA ASP A 106 -51.68 -3.10 -41.06
C ASP A 106 -52.49 -4.39 -41.04
N ASN A 107 -53.77 -4.26 -40.78
CA ASN A 107 -54.63 -5.43 -40.68
C ASN A 107 -55.95 -5.25 -41.43
N THR A 108 -56.03 -5.93 -42.52
CA THR A 108 -57.27 -6.08 -43.28
C THR A 108 -58.29 -7.05 -42.63
N LYS A 109 -57.98 -7.61 -41.43
CA LYS A 109 -58.82 -8.61 -40.75
C LYS A 109 -59.24 -8.27 -39.32
N ILE A 110 -58.79 -7.19 -38.73
CA ILE A 110 -59.20 -6.75 -37.39
C ILE A 110 -59.63 -5.31 -37.44
N THR A 111 -60.92 -5.09 -37.28
CA THR A 111 -61.54 -3.79 -37.18
C THR A 111 -61.31 -3.19 -35.81
N ASN A 112 -60.14 -2.64 -35.54
CA ASN A 112 -59.99 -1.68 -34.45
C ASN A 112 -58.64 -0.95 -34.58
N GLY A 113 -58.75 0.35 -34.70
CA GLY A 113 -57.70 1.32 -34.99
C GLY A 113 -56.46 1.29 -34.12
N SER A 114 -55.50 2.15 -34.46
CA SER A 114 -54.23 2.30 -33.74
C SER A 114 -54.49 2.45 -32.24
N GLN A 115 -53.93 1.55 -31.46
CA GLN A 115 -53.88 1.73 -30.00
C GLN A 115 -52.58 2.39 -29.64
N SER A 116 -52.68 3.60 -29.16
CA SER A 116 -51.53 4.34 -28.68
C SER A 116 -51.75 4.68 -27.19
N PRO A 117 -51.57 3.69 -26.30
CA PRO A 117 -51.74 3.96 -24.88
C PRO A 117 -50.59 4.82 -24.38
N PHE A 118 -50.91 5.97 -23.83
CA PHE A 118 -50.02 6.76 -22.99
C PHE A 118 -50.24 6.33 -21.54
N SER A 119 -49.16 6.11 -20.82
CA SER A 119 -49.24 5.76 -19.42
C SER A 119 -48.22 6.53 -18.61
N ALA A 120 -48.58 6.89 -17.38
CA ALA A 120 -47.67 7.43 -16.39
C ALA A 120 -48.02 6.87 -15.01
N GLY A 121 -46.97 6.55 -14.23
CA GLY A 121 -47.21 5.95 -12.91
C GLY A 121 -45.96 5.60 -12.16
N PHE A 122 -46.14 4.92 -11.04
CA PHE A 122 -45.09 4.39 -10.19
C PHE A 122 -45.11 2.89 -10.25
N GLY A 123 -43.90 2.30 -10.46
CA GLY A 123 -43.67 0.87 -10.40
C GLY A 123 -42.84 0.52 -9.16
N ALA A 124 -43.17 -0.60 -8.53
CA ALA A 124 -42.38 -1.20 -7.49
C ALA A 124 -41.91 -2.59 -7.94
N THR A 125 -40.64 -2.91 -7.76
CA THR A 125 -40.09 -4.23 -8.04
C THR A 125 -39.23 -4.67 -6.86
N TRP A 126 -39.42 -5.91 -6.39
CA TRP A 126 -38.67 -6.46 -5.27
C TRP A 126 -38.34 -7.93 -5.50
N GLU A 127 -37.03 -8.28 -5.47
CA GLU A 127 -36.59 -9.68 -5.48
C GLU A 127 -36.56 -10.21 -4.04
N LEU A 128 -37.29 -11.28 -3.79
CA LEU A 128 -37.31 -11.93 -2.46
C LEU A 128 -36.08 -12.81 -2.32
N ASP A 129 -35.21 -12.45 -1.36
CA ASP A 129 -33.96 -13.20 -1.12
C ASP A 129 -34.16 -14.47 -0.28
N LEU A 130 -34.92 -15.44 -0.80
CA LEU A 130 -35.20 -16.69 -0.10
C LEU A 130 -33.95 -17.60 -0.02
N TRP A 131 -33.09 -17.53 -1.01
CA TRP A 131 -31.93 -18.41 -1.17
C TRP A 131 -30.62 -17.74 -0.76
N GLY A 132 -30.64 -16.54 -0.23
CA GLY A 132 -29.49 -15.82 0.25
C GLY A 132 -28.59 -15.22 -0.82
N LYS A 133 -29.04 -15.13 -2.07
CA LYS A 133 -28.28 -14.52 -3.16
C LYS A 133 -27.84 -13.08 -2.82
N LEU A 134 -28.81 -12.23 -2.48
CA LEU A 134 -28.57 -10.81 -2.19
C LEU A 134 -27.86 -10.60 -0.84
N ARG A 135 -28.18 -11.42 0.16
CA ARG A 135 -27.48 -11.41 1.46
C ARG A 135 -26.01 -11.78 1.31
N ASN A 136 -25.69 -12.82 0.54
CA ASN A 136 -24.32 -13.22 0.26
C ASN A 136 -23.58 -12.16 -0.58
N ALA A 137 -24.25 -11.51 -1.54
CA ALA A 137 -23.68 -10.40 -2.30
C ALA A 137 -23.34 -9.20 -1.39
N LYS A 138 -24.26 -8.83 -0.48
CA LYS A 138 -24.01 -7.81 0.55
C LYS A 138 -22.85 -8.20 1.47
N GLU A 139 -22.78 -9.45 1.88
CA GLU A 139 -21.70 -9.96 2.74
C GLU A 139 -20.35 -9.92 2.01
N ALA A 140 -20.30 -10.34 0.75
CA ALA A 140 -19.10 -10.21 -0.09
C ALA A 140 -18.65 -8.75 -0.19
N ALA A 141 -19.57 -7.81 -0.43
CA ALA A 141 -19.28 -6.39 -0.46
C ALA A 141 -18.80 -5.84 0.91
N MET A 142 -19.33 -6.35 2.01
CA MET A 142 -18.86 -5.99 3.37
C MET A 142 -17.40 -6.44 3.57
N TYR A 143 -17.04 -7.65 3.19
CA TYR A 143 -15.65 -8.10 3.27
C TYR A 143 -14.72 -7.30 2.34
N GLN A 144 -15.21 -6.82 1.19
CA GLN A 144 -14.47 -5.90 0.33
C GLN A 144 -14.17 -4.57 1.06
N VAL A 145 -15.13 -4.00 1.80
CA VAL A 145 -14.89 -2.80 2.63
C VAL A 145 -13.80 -3.07 3.65
N LEU A 146 -13.93 -4.14 4.43
CA LEU A 146 -12.97 -4.49 5.49
C LEU A 146 -11.56 -4.74 4.92
N GLY A 147 -11.47 -5.40 3.76
CA GLY A 147 -10.20 -5.60 3.06
C GLY A 147 -9.59 -4.29 2.57
N THR A 148 -10.40 -3.37 2.05
CA THR A 148 -9.93 -2.05 1.59
C THR A 148 -9.50 -1.16 2.75
N GLU A 149 -10.18 -1.23 3.90
CA GLU A 149 -9.77 -0.55 5.13
C GLU A 149 -8.44 -1.10 5.68
N ALA A 150 -8.23 -2.41 5.59
CA ALA A 150 -6.94 -3.01 5.92
C ALA A 150 -5.84 -2.52 4.97
N ALA A 151 -6.10 -2.47 3.66
CA ALA A 151 -5.17 -1.93 2.67
C ALA A 151 -4.83 -0.45 2.93
N GLN A 152 -5.79 0.36 3.35
CA GLN A 152 -5.57 1.76 3.74
C GLN A 152 -4.63 1.86 4.96
N ARG A 153 -4.80 1.01 5.97
CA ARG A 153 -3.87 0.95 7.12
C ARG A 153 -2.46 0.55 6.67
N GLY A 154 -2.36 -0.45 5.78
CA GLY A 154 -1.08 -0.86 5.18
C GLY A 154 -0.40 0.26 4.40
N MET A 155 -1.16 1.06 3.64
CA MET A 155 -0.64 2.22 2.92
C MET A 155 -0.06 3.26 3.88
N ARG A 156 -0.77 3.61 4.96
CA ARG A 156 -0.27 4.56 5.97
C ARG A 156 1.04 4.07 6.61
N LEU A 157 1.11 2.80 6.97
CA LEU A 157 2.32 2.18 7.51
C LEU A 157 3.48 2.23 6.51
N SER A 158 3.21 1.90 5.25
CA SER A 158 4.21 1.93 4.17
C SER A 158 4.74 3.34 3.93
N ILE A 159 3.87 4.37 3.88
CA ILE A 159 4.28 5.76 3.69
C ILE A 159 5.11 6.26 4.88
N ALA A 160 4.74 5.92 6.12
CA ALA A 160 5.57 6.27 7.30
C ALA A 160 6.96 5.64 7.21
N ALA A 161 7.06 4.38 6.80
CA ALA A 161 8.33 3.68 6.63
C ALA A 161 9.17 4.26 5.48
N GLN A 162 8.55 4.52 4.32
CA GLN A 162 9.23 5.12 3.17
C GLN A 162 9.75 6.53 3.49
N THR A 163 8.93 7.35 4.17
CA THR A 163 9.34 8.71 4.59
C THR A 163 10.52 8.65 5.55
N SER A 164 10.51 7.74 6.52
CA SER A 164 11.62 7.56 7.46
C SER A 164 12.89 7.10 6.76
N ASN A 165 12.80 6.13 5.86
CA ASN A 165 13.94 5.63 5.09
C ASN A 165 14.51 6.71 4.14
N ALA A 166 13.64 7.48 3.47
CA ALA A 166 14.06 8.58 2.60
C ALA A 166 14.74 9.69 3.40
N TYR A 167 14.26 10.00 4.61
CA TYR A 167 14.91 10.95 5.49
C TYR A 167 16.30 10.47 5.92
N PHE A 168 16.47 9.23 6.36
CA PHE A 168 17.78 8.68 6.74
C PHE A 168 18.74 8.63 5.56
N LEU A 169 18.27 8.29 4.36
CA LEU A 169 19.07 8.36 3.14
C LEU A 169 19.54 9.78 2.87
N LEU A 170 18.66 10.79 2.97
CA LEU A 170 18.99 12.18 2.76
C LEU A 170 20.05 12.64 3.77
N ARG A 171 19.92 12.27 5.07
CA ARG A 171 20.93 12.58 6.10
C ARG A 171 22.28 11.92 5.83
N SER A 172 22.26 10.69 5.28
CA SER A 172 23.48 10.01 4.84
C SER A 172 24.17 10.74 3.69
N LEU A 173 23.41 11.19 2.71
CA LEU A 173 23.93 11.93 1.55
C LEU A 173 24.43 13.32 1.94
N ASP A 174 23.81 13.98 2.91
CA ASP A 174 24.33 15.23 3.50
C ASP A 174 25.71 15.00 4.16
N LEU A 175 25.89 13.91 4.91
CA LEU A 175 27.18 13.53 5.52
C LEU A 175 28.22 13.19 4.46
N GLN A 176 27.86 12.40 3.45
CA GLN A 176 28.73 12.06 2.33
C GLN A 176 29.15 13.33 1.55
N LEU A 177 28.22 14.27 1.32
CA LEU A 177 28.51 15.54 0.66
C LEU A 177 29.53 16.35 1.43
N SER A 178 29.34 16.50 2.75
CA SER A 178 30.30 17.22 3.60
C SER A 178 31.69 16.56 3.61
N THR A 179 31.74 15.24 3.55
CA THR A 179 32.99 14.47 3.43
C THR A 179 33.66 14.71 2.08
N ALA A 180 32.90 14.67 0.98
CA ALA A 180 33.41 14.93 -0.36
C ALA A 180 33.92 16.38 -0.49
N GLU A 181 33.20 17.38 0.04
CA GLU A 181 33.63 18.78 0.04
C GLU A 181 34.95 19.00 0.83
N ARG A 182 35.06 18.38 1.99
CA ARG A 182 36.29 18.38 2.79
C ARG A 182 37.45 17.75 2.01
N THR A 183 37.22 16.60 1.35
CA THR A 183 38.21 15.89 0.57
C THR A 183 38.68 16.71 -0.64
N VAL A 184 37.76 17.35 -1.38
CA VAL A 184 38.14 18.26 -2.50
C VAL A 184 39.01 19.38 -2.00
N LYS A 185 38.67 20.00 -0.86
CA LYS A 185 39.48 21.07 -0.25
C LYS A 185 40.89 20.58 0.10
N THR A 186 41.00 19.48 0.85
CA THR A 186 42.28 18.90 1.28
C THR A 186 43.15 18.52 0.08
N ARG A 187 42.61 17.86 -0.94
CA ARG A 187 43.36 17.49 -2.14
C ARG A 187 43.74 18.71 -2.99
N THR A 188 42.94 19.75 -3.03
CA THR A 188 43.30 21.03 -3.69
C THR A 188 44.44 21.74 -2.97
N ASP A 189 44.42 21.79 -1.65
CA ASP A 189 45.48 22.35 -0.85
C ASP A 189 46.79 21.56 -1.01
N ALA A 190 46.73 20.24 -1.02
CA ALA A 190 47.84 19.36 -1.33
C ALA A 190 48.41 19.60 -2.74
N LEU A 191 47.56 19.71 -3.76
CA LEU A 191 47.99 19.99 -5.13
C LEU A 191 48.77 21.29 -5.21
N ARG A 192 48.36 22.34 -4.49
CA ARG A 192 49.10 23.60 -4.45
C ARG A 192 50.52 23.41 -3.89
N ILE A 193 50.70 22.61 -2.86
CA ILE A 193 52.01 22.28 -2.29
C ILE A 193 52.84 21.50 -3.29
N TYR A 194 52.28 20.45 -3.95
CA TYR A 194 52.98 19.64 -4.92
C TYR A 194 53.35 20.42 -6.18
N THR A 195 52.56 21.40 -6.63
CA THR A 195 52.86 22.27 -7.74
C THR A 195 54.12 23.10 -7.41
N ALA A 196 54.18 23.71 -6.22
CA ALA A 196 55.34 24.46 -5.77
C ALA A 196 56.62 23.58 -5.63
N ARG A 197 56.48 22.36 -5.12
CA ARG A 197 57.60 21.40 -5.03
C ARG A 197 58.12 20.98 -6.41
N TYR A 198 57.22 20.79 -7.38
CA TYR A 198 57.60 20.46 -8.77
C TYR A 198 58.35 21.61 -9.45
N GLU A 199 57.88 22.85 -9.30
CA GLU A 199 58.55 24.06 -9.81
C GLU A 199 59.97 24.23 -9.27
N GLN A 200 60.23 23.69 -8.07
CA GLN A 200 61.56 23.65 -7.45
C GLN A 200 62.38 22.41 -7.79
N GLY A 201 61.85 21.50 -8.62
CA GLY A 201 62.52 20.27 -9.00
C GLY A 201 62.60 19.19 -7.91
N LEU A 202 61.79 19.31 -6.84
CA LEU A 202 61.80 18.43 -5.66
C LEU A 202 60.92 17.17 -5.84
N ILE A 203 60.01 17.17 -6.78
CA ILE A 203 59.16 16.00 -7.11
C ILE A 203 59.10 15.77 -8.62
N SER A 204 58.69 14.55 -9.02
CA SER A 204 58.52 14.17 -10.41
C SER A 204 57.24 14.71 -11.05
N GLU A 205 57.20 14.88 -12.36
CA GLU A 205 55.97 15.19 -13.11
C GLU A 205 54.87 14.13 -12.88
N LEU A 206 55.29 12.88 -12.71
CA LEU A 206 54.37 11.77 -12.39
C LEU A 206 53.59 12.03 -11.06
N ASP A 207 54.29 12.50 -10.02
CA ASP A 207 53.68 12.78 -8.73
C ASP A 207 52.73 13.97 -8.80
N LEU A 208 53.10 15.04 -9.55
CA LEU A 208 52.25 16.17 -9.81
C LEU A 208 50.98 15.73 -10.61
N SER A 209 51.15 14.88 -11.63
CA SER A 209 50.01 14.36 -12.42
C SER A 209 49.07 13.52 -11.58
N ARG A 210 49.60 12.70 -10.68
CA ARG A 210 48.80 11.94 -9.69
C ARG A 210 48.01 12.88 -8.78
N ALA A 211 48.61 13.93 -8.20
CA ALA A 211 47.94 14.88 -7.37
C ALA A 211 46.82 15.65 -8.12
N LYS A 212 47.01 15.99 -9.42
CA LYS A 212 45.97 16.56 -10.26
C LYS A 212 44.80 15.60 -10.45
N THR A 213 45.09 14.32 -10.72
CA THR A 213 44.08 13.26 -10.89
C THR A 213 43.25 13.08 -9.64
N GLU A 214 43.86 13.13 -8.46
CA GLU A 214 43.13 13.02 -7.18
C GLU A 214 42.12 14.17 -6.94
N VAL A 215 42.49 15.38 -7.30
CA VAL A 215 41.54 16.53 -7.22
C VAL A 215 40.34 16.31 -8.14
N GLU A 216 40.57 15.88 -9.37
CA GLU A 216 39.44 15.64 -10.30
C GLU A 216 38.60 14.42 -9.89
N THR A 217 39.20 13.38 -9.34
CA THR A 217 38.48 12.24 -8.74
C THR A 217 37.57 12.68 -7.59
N ALA A 218 38.10 13.51 -6.67
CA ALA A 218 37.31 14.05 -5.56
C ALA A 218 36.16 14.96 -6.04
N LYS A 219 36.41 15.82 -7.05
CA LYS A 219 35.36 16.65 -7.66
C LYS A 219 34.26 15.80 -8.31
N THR A 220 34.64 14.74 -9.00
CA THR A 220 33.68 13.81 -9.62
C THR A 220 32.79 13.19 -8.55
N ALA A 221 33.37 12.68 -7.45
CA ALA A 221 32.61 12.13 -6.33
C ALA A 221 31.69 13.19 -5.69
N LEU A 222 32.17 14.43 -5.54
CA LEU A 222 31.36 15.56 -5.02
C LEU A 222 30.13 15.82 -5.90
N TYR A 223 30.29 15.90 -7.23
CA TYR A 223 29.17 16.16 -8.13
C TYR A 223 28.16 15.01 -8.15
N GLN A 224 28.65 13.75 -8.15
CA GLN A 224 27.79 12.59 -8.07
C GLN A 224 26.99 12.55 -6.76
N THR A 225 27.60 12.90 -5.63
CA THR A 225 26.92 12.96 -4.33
C THR A 225 25.88 14.08 -4.33
N ARG A 226 26.13 15.24 -4.93
CA ARG A 226 25.14 16.32 -5.08
C ARG A 226 23.91 15.84 -5.87
N ILE A 227 24.14 15.20 -7.01
CA ILE A 227 23.04 14.64 -7.83
C ILE A 227 22.19 13.66 -6.99
N SER A 228 22.83 12.76 -6.28
CA SER A 228 22.15 11.79 -5.44
C SER A 228 21.37 12.44 -4.28
N ARG A 229 21.94 13.45 -3.65
CA ARG A 229 21.33 14.21 -2.56
C ARG A 229 20.08 14.95 -3.05
N ASP A 230 20.19 15.67 -4.17
CA ASP A 230 19.07 16.43 -4.73
C ASP A 230 17.94 15.50 -5.18
N ALA A 231 18.27 14.35 -5.78
CA ALA A 231 17.29 13.34 -6.14
C ALA A 231 16.58 12.73 -4.91
N ALA A 232 17.32 12.46 -3.83
CA ALA A 232 16.74 11.94 -2.58
C ALA A 232 15.85 13.00 -1.89
N GLU A 233 16.23 14.28 -1.94
CA GLU A 233 15.40 15.38 -1.44
C GLU A 233 14.09 15.49 -2.20
N SER A 234 14.13 15.53 -3.52
CA SER A 234 12.94 15.59 -4.37
C SER A 234 12.02 14.37 -4.18
N ALA A 235 12.60 13.16 -3.99
CA ALA A 235 11.83 11.96 -3.70
C ALA A 235 11.12 12.05 -2.32
N LEU A 236 11.79 12.60 -1.31
CA LEU A 236 11.18 12.82 0.00
C LEU A 236 10.05 13.86 -0.08
N GLU A 237 10.24 14.95 -0.80
CA GLU A 237 9.20 15.98 -0.99
C GLU A 237 7.95 15.43 -1.71
N ALA A 238 8.14 14.54 -2.68
CA ALA A 238 7.03 13.84 -3.33
C ALA A 238 6.26 12.95 -2.33
N LEU A 239 6.96 12.24 -1.43
CA LEU A 239 6.34 11.46 -0.35
C LEU A 239 5.55 12.35 0.63
N LEU A 240 6.04 13.56 0.89
CA LEU A 240 5.36 14.56 1.73
C LEU A 240 4.10 15.13 1.07
N GLY A 241 3.85 14.83 -0.20
CA GLY A 241 2.70 15.32 -0.97
C GLY A 241 2.78 16.80 -1.32
N ARG A 242 4.00 17.38 -1.36
CA ARG A 242 4.25 18.78 -1.67
C ARG A 242 3.89 19.12 -3.10
N SER A 243 3.67 20.42 -3.36
CA SER A 243 3.37 20.90 -4.70
C SER A 243 4.59 20.77 -5.62
N PRO A 244 4.40 20.69 -6.97
CA PRO A 244 5.51 20.71 -7.91
C PRO A 244 6.43 21.92 -7.76
N LYS A 245 5.90 23.06 -7.31
CA LYS A 245 6.69 24.27 -7.02
C LYS A 245 7.62 24.02 -5.83
N ASP A 246 7.10 23.51 -4.71
CA ASP A 246 7.88 23.26 -3.51
C ASP A 246 8.98 22.22 -3.77
N ILE A 247 8.68 21.20 -4.60
CA ILE A 247 9.67 20.20 -5.03
C ILE A 247 10.81 20.84 -5.83
N MET A 248 10.52 21.83 -6.65
CA MET A 248 11.56 22.56 -7.42
C MET A 248 12.40 23.50 -6.54
N ASP A 249 11.83 23.98 -5.45
CA ASP A 249 12.54 24.89 -4.51
C ASP A 249 13.46 24.13 -3.55
N GLY A 250 13.26 22.82 -3.33
CA GLY A 250 14.16 21.92 -2.59
C GLY A 250 14.39 22.31 -1.13
N THR A 251 13.33 22.36 -0.29
CA THR A 251 13.38 22.96 1.05
C THR A 251 13.03 22.00 2.19
N VAL A 252 13.53 20.77 2.17
CA VAL A 252 13.32 19.84 3.30
C VAL A 252 14.17 20.29 4.51
N GLN A 253 13.52 20.43 5.65
CA GLN A 253 14.22 20.73 6.91
C GLN A 253 15.14 19.58 7.32
N ARG A 254 16.35 19.92 7.77
CA ARG A 254 17.33 18.98 8.33
C ARG A 254 17.22 19.01 9.86
N GLY A 255 16.99 17.83 10.45
CA GLY A 255 17.01 17.66 11.90
C GLY A 255 18.39 17.29 12.42
N MET A 256 18.45 16.26 13.25
CA MET A 256 19.70 15.77 13.83
C MET A 256 20.67 15.31 12.74
N THR A 257 21.99 15.42 12.99
CA THR A 257 22.99 14.81 12.10
C THR A 257 22.85 13.29 12.15
N LEU A 258 23.19 12.61 11.05
CA LEU A 258 23.07 11.14 10.99
C LEU A 258 23.76 10.42 12.17
N GLU A 259 24.87 11.00 12.65
CA GLU A 259 25.68 10.45 13.75
C GLU A 259 25.02 10.63 15.12
N SER A 260 24.16 11.63 15.28
CA SER A 260 23.49 11.95 16.54
C SER A 260 22.09 11.33 16.66
N ILE A 261 21.53 10.77 15.59
CA ILE A 261 20.25 10.07 15.65
C ILE A 261 20.41 8.82 16.53
N PRO A 262 19.65 8.71 17.65
CA PRO A 262 19.71 7.54 18.50
C PRO A 262 19.35 6.26 17.76
N THR A 263 20.04 5.18 18.04
CA THR A 263 19.65 3.86 17.58
C THR A 263 18.65 3.27 18.59
N PRO A 264 17.37 3.11 18.23
CA PRO A 264 16.40 2.52 19.15
C PRO A 264 16.83 1.12 19.60
N PRO A 265 16.44 0.69 20.81
CA PRO A 265 16.70 -0.66 21.27
C PRO A 265 16.03 -1.69 20.37
N VAL A 266 16.52 -2.92 20.40
CA VAL A 266 15.98 -4.03 19.61
C VAL A 266 14.48 -4.17 19.87
N ILE A 267 13.70 -4.21 18.79
CA ILE A 267 12.25 -4.32 18.87
C ILE A 267 11.88 -5.80 19.09
N PRO A 268 11.07 -6.12 20.11
CA PRO A 268 10.64 -7.50 20.34
C PRO A 268 9.72 -7.93 19.20
N ALA A 269 10.06 -9.04 18.57
CA ALA A 269 9.32 -9.59 17.43
C ALA A 269 7.93 -10.16 17.81
N GLY A 270 7.59 -10.23 19.10
CA GLY A 270 6.33 -10.81 19.58
C GLY A 270 6.24 -12.32 19.34
N VAL A 271 5.02 -12.85 19.34
CA VAL A 271 4.75 -14.25 18.97
C VAL A 271 4.52 -14.34 17.46
N PRO A 272 5.07 -15.33 16.76
CA PRO A 272 4.90 -15.48 15.31
C PRO A 272 3.43 -15.45 14.83
N SER A 273 2.51 -16.04 15.59
CA SER A 273 1.08 -16.05 15.29
C SER A 273 0.43 -14.66 15.28
N ASP A 274 0.99 -13.69 16.02
CA ASP A 274 0.46 -12.33 16.09
C ASP A 274 0.50 -11.62 14.71
N LEU A 275 1.44 -12.01 13.84
CA LEU A 275 1.51 -11.44 12.49
C LEU A 275 0.23 -11.63 11.70
N LEU A 276 -0.46 -12.78 11.88
CA LEU A 276 -1.72 -13.08 11.19
C LEU A 276 -2.85 -12.10 11.56
N GLU A 277 -2.78 -11.52 12.76
CA GLU A 277 -3.80 -10.60 13.25
C GLU A 277 -3.37 -9.13 13.11
N ARG A 278 -2.05 -8.87 13.05
CA ARG A 278 -1.50 -7.52 13.06
C ARG A 278 -1.28 -6.95 11.67
N ARG A 279 -0.77 -7.75 10.74
CA ARG A 279 -0.38 -7.26 9.42
C ARG A 279 -1.60 -6.91 8.55
N PRO A 280 -1.67 -5.65 8.08
CA PRO A 280 -2.79 -5.19 7.25
C PRO A 280 -2.92 -5.93 5.92
N ASP A 281 -1.80 -6.35 5.30
CA ASP A 281 -1.79 -7.11 4.05
C ASP A 281 -2.36 -8.53 4.23
N ILE A 282 -2.08 -9.19 5.36
CA ILE A 282 -2.66 -10.49 5.71
C ILE A 282 -4.16 -10.33 5.96
N GLN A 283 -4.57 -9.29 6.72
CA GLN A 283 -5.99 -9.00 6.94
C GLN A 283 -6.72 -8.74 5.63
N GLN A 284 -6.15 -7.96 4.72
CA GLN A 284 -6.72 -7.72 3.39
C GLN A 284 -6.90 -9.01 2.60
N ALA A 285 -5.88 -9.87 2.58
CA ALA A 285 -5.93 -11.15 1.88
C ALA A 285 -6.99 -12.09 2.49
N GLU A 286 -7.11 -12.14 3.82
CA GLU A 286 -8.15 -12.93 4.51
C GLU A 286 -9.55 -12.43 4.15
N MET A 287 -9.78 -11.10 4.13
CA MET A 287 -11.07 -10.54 3.72
C MET A 287 -11.39 -10.87 2.25
N SER A 288 -10.39 -10.95 1.38
CA SER A 288 -10.58 -11.37 -0.01
C SER A 288 -11.04 -12.83 -0.12
N VAL A 289 -10.50 -13.73 0.71
CA VAL A 289 -10.97 -15.13 0.79
C VAL A 289 -12.42 -15.17 1.27
N LYS A 290 -12.77 -14.43 2.33
CA LYS A 290 -14.15 -14.37 2.87
C LYS A 290 -15.13 -13.82 1.83
N SER A 291 -14.74 -12.79 1.09
CA SER A 291 -15.55 -12.22 0.00
C SER A 291 -15.78 -13.24 -1.12
N ALA A 292 -14.73 -13.94 -1.56
CA ALA A 292 -14.83 -14.98 -2.57
C ALA A 292 -15.70 -16.15 -2.09
N ASN A 293 -15.60 -16.52 -0.82
CA ASN A 293 -16.43 -17.55 -0.21
C ASN A 293 -17.93 -17.19 -0.21
N ALA A 294 -18.27 -15.94 0.14
CA ALA A 294 -19.65 -15.46 0.07
C ALA A 294 -20.18 -15.47 -1.38
N ASN A 295 -19.33 -15.15 -2.37
CA ASN A 295 -19.71 -15.21 -3.78
C ASN A 295 -20.01 -16.62 -4.29
N ILE A 296 -19.49 -17.69 -3.65
CA ILE A 296 -19.94 -19.06 -3.94
C ILE A 296 -21.42 -19.20 -3.60
N GLY A 297 -21.86 -18.63 -2.48
CA GLY A 297 -23.28 -18.63 -2.11
C GLY A 297 -24.15 -17.89 -3.12
N VAL A 298 -23.66 -16.76 -3.66
CA VAL A 298 -24.35 -16.01 -4.74
C VAL A 298 -24.51 -16.91 -5.97
N ALA A 299 -23.43 -17.59 -6.39
CA ALA A 299 -23.45 -18.46 -7.58
C ALA A 299 -24.35 -19.68 -7.37
N LYS A 300 -24.30 -20.33 -6.22
CA LYS A 300 -25.14 -21.48 -5.88
C LYS A 300 -26.63 -21.14 -5.81
N ALA A 301 -26.97 -19.91 -5.38
CA ALA A 301 -28.37 -19.46 -5.36
C ALA A 301 -29.02 -19.44 -6.75
N ALA A 302 -28.23 -19.33 -7.83
CA ALA A 302 -28.73 -19.36 -9.20
C ALA A 302 -29.33 -20.73 -9.64
N TRP A 303 -29.14 -21.81 -8.88
CA TRP A 303 -29.82 -23.08 -9.09
C TRP A 303 -31.31 -23.02 -8.72
N PHE A 304 -31.74 -22.05 -7.95
CA PHE A 304 -33.07 -21.95 -7.39
C PHE A 304 -33.88 -20.86 -8.07
N PRO A 305 -35.25 -20.96 -8.04
CA PRO A 305 -36.10 -19.96 -8.66
C PRO A 305 -35.90 -18.55 -8.06
N ALA A 306 -35.64 -17.57 -8.91
CA ALA A 306 -35.73 -16.16 -8.52
C ALA A 306 -37.20 -15.78 -8.37
N ILE A 307 -37.59 -15.25 -7.21
CA ILE A 307 -38.96 -14.84 -6.92
C ILE A 307 -38.97 -13.30 -6.83
N SER A 308 -39.76 -12.69 -7.71
CA SER A 308 -39.94 -11.24 -7.71
C SER A 308 -41.40 -10.87 -7.47
N LEU A 309 -41.59 -9.78 -6.73
CA LEU A 309 -42.86 -9.11 -6.57
C LEU A 309 -42.85 -7.80 -7.36
N THR A 310 -43.95 -7.54 -8.05
CA THR A 310 -44.11 -6.30 -8.83
C THR A 310 -45.42 -5.63 -8.45
N GLY A 311 -45.42 -4.31 -8.47
CA GLY A 311 -46.61 -3.49 -8.30
C GLY A 311 -46.56 -2.31 -9.25
N LEU A 312 -47.71 -1.90 -9.78
CA LEU A 312 -47.86 -0.71 -10.58
C LEU A 312 -49.09 0.06 -10.11
N PHE A 313 -48.93 1.36 -9.98
CA PHE A 313 -50.03 2.28 -9.75
C PHE A 313 -49.82 3.51 -10.65
N GLY A 314 -50.84 3.85 -11.43
CA GLY A 314 -50.69 4.94 -12.38
C GLY A 314 -51.97 5.31 -13.12
N VAL A 315 -51.79 5.94 -14.24
CA VAL A 315 -52.87 6.40 -15.15
C VAL A 315 -52.56 6.00 -16.58
N VAL A 316 -53.59 5.69 -17.35
CA VAL A 316 -53.50 5.42 -18.78
C VAL A 316 -54.49 6.24 -19.57
N SER A 317 -54.15 6.55 -20.80
CA SER A 317 -55.06 7.27 -21.71
C SER A 317 -54.76 6.89 -23.17
N PRO A 318 -55.75 6.80 -24.04
CA PRO A 318 -55.53 6.63 -25.48
C PRO A 318 -54.79 7.82 -26.14
N GLU A 319 -54.93 8.99 -25.58
CA GLU A 319 -54.37 10.23 -26.13
C GLU A 319 -53.55 10.98 -25.07
N LEU A 320 -52.45 11.59 -25.50
CA LEU A 320 -51.54 12.31 -24.60
C LEU A 320 -52.21 13.47 -23.88
N HIS A 321 -53.09 14.23 -24.58
CA HIS A 321 -53.73 15.41 -23.99
C HIS A 321 -54.77 15.04 -22.92
N THR A 322 -55.36 13.85 -22.99
CA THR A 322 -56.33 13.33 -22.02
C THR A 322 -55.64 12.65 -20.83
N LEU A 323 -54.34 12.32 -20.93
CA LEU A 323 -53.58 11.72 -19.82
C LEU A 323 -53.55 12.62 -18.58
N MET A 324 -53.54 13.96 -18.77
CA MET A 324 -53.50 14.93 -17.67
C MET A 324 -54.87 15.48 -17.30
N SER A 325 -55.87 15.42 -18.20
CA SER A 325 -57.18 16.01 -18.00
C SER A 325 -58.29 15.03 -17.60
N ASN A 326 -58.21 13.78 -18.10
CA ASN A 326 -59.19 12.73 -17.82
C ASN A 326 -58.60 11.32 -17.95
N PRO A 327 -57.56 10.98 -17.12
CA PRO A 327 -56.93 9.70 -17.21
C PRO A 327 -57.77 8.60 -16.57
N LEU A 328 -57.57 7.35 -17.04
CA LEU A 328 -58.09 6.15 -16.38
C LEU A 328 -57.03 5.68 -15.34
N GLN A 329 -57.45 5.48 -14.11
CA GLN A 329 -56.61 4.90 -13.07
C GLN A 329 -56.35 3.44 -13.37
N THR A 330 -55.10 3.01 -13.20
CA THR A 330 -54.69 1.62 -13.36
C THR A 330 -53.81 1.23 -12.19
N TRP A 331 -53.99 0.00 -11.71
CA TRP A 331 -53.10 -0.62 -10.73
C TRP A 331 -52.99 -2.09 -10.99
N SER A 332 -51.86 -2.66 -10.70
CA SER A 332 -51.63 -4.11 -10.76
C SER A 332 -50.61 -4.51 -9.72
N TYR A 333 -50.71 -5.70 -9.25
CA TYR A 333 -49.67 -6.37 -8.45
C TYR A 333 -49.54 -7.80 -8.92
N GLY A 334 -48.35 -8.34 -8.79
CA GLY A 334 -48.04 -9.69 -9.25
C GLY A 334 -46.80 -10.26 -8.58
N GLY A 335 -46.65 -11.54 -8.65
CA GLY A 335 -45.44 -12.27 -8.31
C GLY A 335 -45.05 -13.14 -9.48
N ALA A 336 -43.75 -13.19 -9.76
CA ALA A 336 -43.16 -14.08 -10.77
C ALA A 336 -42.09 -14.97 -10.14
N ALA A 337 -42.06 -16.23 -10.56
CA ALA A 337 -40.97 -17.15 -10.23
C ALA A 337 -40.30 -17.59 -11.53
N SER A 338 -39.01 -17.47 -11.64
CA SER A 338 -38.24 -17.84 -12.81
C SER A 338 -37.08 -18.75 -12.43
N VAL A 339 -36.97 -19.89 -13.10
CA VAL A 339 -35.88 -20.85 -12.92
C VAL A 339 -35.41 -21.33 -14.30
N PRO A 340 -34.09 -21.42 -14.53
CA PRO A 340 -33.54 -21.97 -15.76
C PRO A 340 -33.77 -23.49 -15.78
N LEU A 341 -34.54 -24.01 -16.78
CA LEU A 341 -34.74 -25.44 -16.95
C LEU A 341 -33.66 -26.07 -17.83
N LEU A 342 -33.18 -25.35 -18.84
CA LEU A 342 -32.12 -25.75 -19.74
C LEU A 342 -31.18 -24.57 -20.00
N ASP A 343 -30.02 -24.58 -19.40
CA ASP A 343 -29.07 -23.50 -19.45
C ASP A 343 -27.70 -23.84 -20.06
N PHE A 344 -27.59 -25.08 -20.56
CA PHE A 344 -26.36 -25.63 -21.13
C PHE A 344 -25.13 -25.54 -20.22
N GLY A 345 -25.33 -25.62 -18.92
CA GLY A 345 -24.28 -25.62 -17.90
C GLY A 345 -23.88 -24.23 -17.41
N ARG A 346 -24.58 -23.13 -17.74
CA ARG A 346 -24.26 -21.76 -17.31
C ARG A 346 -24.16 -21.67 -15.79
N VAL A 347 -25.14 -22.19 -15.06
CA VAL A 347 -25.13 -22.16 -13.60
C VAL A 347 -24.02 -23.04 -13.05
N LYS A 348 -23.83 -24.25 -13.57
CA LYS A 348 -22.75 -25.15 -13.17
C LYS A 348 -21.37 -24.48 -13.29
N TYR A 349 -21.05 -23.97 -14.49
CA TYR A 349 -19.77 -23.33 -14.73
C TYR A 349 -19.62 -21.99 -13.95
N GLY A 350 -20.73 -21.31 -13.65
CA GLY A 350 -20.75 -20.15 -12.77
C GLY A 350 -20.31 -20.50 -11.34
N VAL A 351 -20.80 -21.62 -10.79
CA VAL A 351 -20.37 -22.13 -9.48
C VAL A 351 -18.92 -22.58 -9.51
N GLU A 352 -18.50 -23.34 -10.53
CA GLU A 352 -17.11 -23.79 -10.69
C GLU A 352 -16.13 -22.58 -10.78
N ALA A 353 -16.53 -21.52 -11.47
CA ALA A 353 -15.73 -20.27 -11.55
C ALA A 353 -15.61 -19.59 -10.19
N ALA A 354 -16.71 -19.50 -9.42
CA ALA A 354 -16.69 -18.91 -8.06
C ALA A 354 -15.81 -19.74 -7.11
N GLU A 355 -15.89 -21.07 -7.16
CA GLU A 355 -15.05 -21.98 -6.38
C GLU A 355 -13.57 -21.88 -6.79
N ALA A 356 -13.28 -21.75 -8.09
CA ALA A 356 -11.91 -21.51 -8.57
C ALA A 356 -11.36 -20.17 -8.08
N LYS A 357 -12.18 -19.11 -8.05
CA LYS A 357 -11.80 -17.79 -7.52
C LYS A 357 -11.53 -17.83 -6.02
N GLN A 358 -12.29 -18.61 -5.27
CA GLN A 358 -12.05 -18.83 -3.85
C GLN A 358 -10.70 -19.55 -3.62
N ARG A 359 -10.39 -20.62 -4.41
CA ARG A 359 -9.09 -21.29 -4.33
C ARG A 359 -7.92 -20.37 -4.70
N GLU A 360 -8.07 -19.50 -5.71
CA GLU A 360 -7.09 -18.48 -6.06
C GLU A 360 -6.83 -17.51 -4.89
N SER A 361 -7.93 -17.03 -4.27
CA SER A 361 -7.84 -16.11 -3.11
C SER A 361 -7.16 -16.78 -1.92
N LEU A 362 -7.42 -18.08 -1.69
CA LEU A 362 -6.79 -18.88 -0.66
C LEU A 362 -5.28 -19.01 -0.89
N ALA A 363 -4.86 -19.39 -2.09
CA ALA A 363 -3.44 -19.49 -2.44
C ALA A 363 -2.73 -18.12 -2.32
N THR A 364 -3.44 -17.03 -2.64
CA THR A 364 -2.91 -15.67 -2.46
C THR A 364 -2.74 -15.31 -0.99
N TYR A 365 -3.69 -15.68 -0.12
CA TYR A 365 -3.57 -15.53 1.32
C TYR A 365 -2.36 -16.28 1.88
N GLU A 366 -2.21 -17.56 1.53
CA GLU A 366 -1.08 -18.39 1.95
C GLU A 366 0.26 -17.79 1.50
N LYS A 367 0.36 -17.34 0.25
CA LYS A 367 1.52 -16.64 -0.29
C LYS A 367 1.83 -15.36 0.49
N THR A 368 0.82 -14.59 0.87
CA THR A 368 0.98 -13.35 1.65
C THR A 368 1.55 -13.66 3.04
N VAL A 369 1.02 -14.70 3.69
CA VAL A 369 1.55 -15.16 4.99
C VAL A 369 3.00 -15.60 4.86
N GLN A 370 3.34 -16.44 3.86
CA GLN A 370 4.73 -16.86 3.61
C GLN A 370 5.65 -15.65 3.37
N GLY A 371 5.19 -14.66 2.59
CA GLY A 371 5.90 -13.41 2.35
C GLY A 371 6.18 -12.64 3.65
N ALA A 372 5.19 -12.52 4.52
CA ALA A 372 5.30 -11.84 5.80
C ALA A 372 6.35 -12.49 6.72
N PHE A 373 6.38 -13.82 6.80
CA PHE A 373 7.38 -14.53 7.59
C PHE A 373 8.79 -14.41 7.01
N LYS A 374 8.92 -14.45 5.66
CA LYS A 374 10.18 -14.19 4.97
C LYS A 374 10.69 -12.77 5.28
N GLU A 375 9.85 -11.75 5.09
CA GLU A 375 10.20 -10.35 5.36
C GLU A 375 10.64 -10.13 6.80
N MET A 376 9.92 -10.71 7.75
CA MET A 376 10.27 -10.60 9.17
C MET A 376 11.63 -11.24 9.47
N ARG A 377 11.90 -12.43 8.94
CA ARG A 377 13.20 -13.11 9.09
C ARG A 377 14.32 -12.25 8.51
N ASP A 378 14.14 -11.76 7.29
CA ASP A 378 15.13 -10.95 6.58
C ASP A 378 15.39 -9.64 7.34
N ALA A 379 14.34 -8.97 7.86
CA ALA A 379 14.45 -7.75 8.63
C ALA A 379 15.21 -7.93 9.95
N LEU A 380 14.93 -8.98 10.71
CA LEU A 380 15.63 -9.30 11.96
C LEU A 380 17.11 -9.59 11.72
N THR A 381 17.43 -10.42 10.71
CA THR A 381 18.81 -10.70 10.34
C THR A 381 19.55 -9.43 9.94
N ARG A 382 18.92 -8.58 9.10
CA ARG A 382 19.52 -7.33 8.64
C ARG A 382 19.76 -6.35 9.78
N GLN A 383 18.83 -6.21 10.72
CA GLN A 383 18.99 -5.35 11.90
C GLN A 383 20.19 -5.76 12.74
N GLN A 384 20.37 -7.07 12.99
CA GLN A 384 21.49 -7.60 13.75
C GLN A 384 22.82 -7.37 13.04
N GLU A 385 22.92 -7.75 11.77
CA GLU A 385 24.17 -7.69 11.02
C GLU A 385 24.58 -6.26 10.67
N MET A 386 23.64 -5.34 10.40
CA MET A 386 23.99 -3.95 10.14
C MET A 386 24.61 -3.24 11.34
N SER A 387 24.29 -3.66 12.56
CA SER A 387 24.97 -3.15 13.76
C SER A 387 26.46 -3.61 13.79
N ASN A 388 26.73 -4.84 13.39
CA ASN A 388 28.08 -5.38 13.28
C ASN A 388 28.89 -4.71 12.16
N VAL A 389 28.24 -4.45 11.01
CA VAL A 389 28.83 -3.75 9.87
C VAL A 389 29.26 -2.33 10.26
N VAL A 390 28.37 -1.56 10.90
CA VAL A 390 28.68 -0.20 11.34
C VAL A 390 29.84 -0.21 12.34
N ALA A 391 29.81 -1.09 13.35
CA ALA A 391 30.90 -1.18 14.33
C ALA A 391 32.27 -1.57 13.70
N SER A 392 32.24 -2.42 12.66
CA SER A 392 33.46 -2.78 11.92
C SER A 392 33.99 -1.60 11.09
N LEU A 393 33.11 -0.89 10.38
CA LEU A 393 33.49 0.29 9.60
C LEU A 393 34.00 1.43 10.49
N GLU A 394 33.45 1.63 11.67
CA GLU A 394 33.91 2.64 12.63
C GLU A 394 35.35 2.35 13.09
N ARG A 395 35.66 1.07 13.39
CA ARG A 395 37.03 0.67 13.71
C ARG A 395 37.95 0.86 12.51
N MET A 396 37.53 0.48 11.31
CA MET A 396 38.32 0.62 10.08
C MET A 396 38.62 2.09 9.78
N VAL A 397 37.64 3.00 9.85
CA VAL A 397 37.84 4.45 9.65
C VAL A 397 38.82 5.03 10.67
N LYS A 398 38.74 4.57 11.94
CA LYS A 398 39.68 5.01 12.98
C LYS A 398 41.12 4.64 12.64
N GLU A 399 41.36 3.38 12.23
CA GLU A 399 42.71 2.91 11.86
C GLU A 399 43.22 3.56 10.58
N LEU A 400 42.33 3.80 9.58
CA LEU A 400 42.70 4.49 8.35
C LEU A 400 43.06 5.98 8.59
N ARG A 401 42.40 6.66 9.53
CA ARG A 401 42.81 8.02 9.91
C ARG A 401 44.23 8.04 10.49
N LEU A 402 44.57 7.09 11.35
CA LEU A 402 45.91 6.93 11.85
C LEU A 402 46.91 6.59 10.72
N SER A 403 46.53 5.71 9.79
CA SER A 403 47.35 5.37 8.63
C SER A 403 47.66 6.55 7.74
N VAL A 404 46.68 7.45 7.49
CA VAL A 404 46.89 8.70 6.75
C VAL A 404 47.89 9.63 7.47
N GLU A 405 47.74 9.79 8.80
CA GLU A 405 48.64 10.60 9.61
C GLU A 405 50.09 10.06 9.55
N LEU A 406 50.26 8.74 9.71
CA LEU A 406 51.57 8.10 9.67
C LEU A 406 52.18 8.14 8.26
N ALA A 407 51.38 7.91 7.21
CA ALA A 407 51.84 7.98 5.81
C ALA A 407 52.33 9.39 5.45
N ASN A 408 51.61 10.45 5.85
CA ASN A 408 52.03 11.83 5.67
C ASN A 408 53.34 12.10 6.41
N THR A 409 53.46 11.71 7.68
CA THR A 409 54.69 11.89 8.48
C THR A 409 55.89 11.19 7.85
N ARG A 410 55.74 9.96 7.33
CA ARG A 410 56.82 9.24 6.65
C ARG A 410 57.22 9.90 5.34
N TYR A 411 56.22 10.36 4.57
CA TYR A 411 56.50 11.08 3.31
C TYR A 411 57.22 12.40 3.53
N ASP A 412 56.78 13.22 4.47
CA ASP A 412 57.41 14.51 4.77
C ASP A 412 58.85 14.36 5.27
N ASN A 413 59.19 13.22 5.95
CA ASN A 413 60.54 12.89 6.36
C ASN A 413 61.35 12.10 5.28
N GLY A 414 60.80 11.89 4.10
CA GLY A 414 61.50 11.22 2.98
C GLY A 414 61.63 9.67 3.11
N TYR A 415 60.89 9.05 4.01
CA TYR A 415 60.92 7.59 4.27
C TYR A 415 59.94 6.78 3.41
N SER A 416 59.03 7.44 2.69
CA SER A 416 58.07 6.77 1.80
C SER A 416 57.78 7.57 0.57
N SER A 417 57.19 6.90 -0.44
CA SER A 417 56.70 7.55 -1.66
C SER A 417 55.34 8.23 -1.43
N TYR A 418 54.99 9.21 -2.24
CA TYR A 418 53.68 9.83 -2.24
C TYR A 418 52.55 8.84 -2.47
N LEU A 419 52.83 7.72 -3.14
CA LEU A 419 51.85 6.67 -3.41
C LEU A 419 51.25 6.09 -2.11
N GLU A 420 52.07 5.92 -1.04
CA GLU A 420 51.55 5.43 0.25
C GLU A 420 50.52 6.39 0.85
N VAL A 421 50.74 7.70 0.74
CA VAL A 421 49.79 8.72 1.20
C VAL A 421 48.48 8.65 0.41
N LEU A 422 48.60 8.56 -0.95
CA LEU A 422 47.43 8.48 -1.82
C LEU A 422 46.57 7.24 -1.53
N ASP A 423 47.20 6.09 -1.34
CA ASP A 423 46.49 4.85 -1.07
C ASP A 423 45.77 4.90 0.31
N ALA A 424 46.41 5.50 1.33
CA ALA A 424 45.80 5.69 2.64
C ALA A 424 44.62 6.69 2.57
N GLU A 425 44.79 7.82 1.88
CA GLU A 425 43.72 8.82 1.72
C GLU A 425 42.52 8.32 0.92
N ARG A 426 42.76 7.55 -0.16
CA ARG A 426 41.67 6.92 -0.93
C ARG A 426 40.88 5.93 -0.07
N SER A 427 41.62 5.05 0.63
CA SER A 427 41.00 4.05 1.50
C SER A 427 40.19 4.70 2.64
N LEU A 428 40.67 5.81 3.20
CA LEU A 428 39.97 6.58 4.22
C LEU A 428 38.66 7.19 3.62
N PHE A 429 38.76 7.88 2.48
CA PHE A 429 37.61 8.48 1.83
C PHE A 429 36.51 7.47 1.52
N ASP A 430 36.89 6.37 0.89
CA ASP A 430 35.94 5.30 0.52
C ASP A 430 35.28 4.70 1.75
N SER A 431 36.03 4.51 2.84
CA SER A 431 35.51 3.94 4.09
C SER A 431 34.61 4.93 4.85
N GLU A 432 34.88 6.24 4.83
CA GLU A 432 34.00 7.28 5.38
C GLU A 432 32.67 7.35 4.61
N MET A 433 32.69 7.24 3.26
CA MET A 433 31.49 7.18 2.44
C MET A 433 30.65 5.92 2.73
N GLN A 434 31.32 4.76 2.85
CA GLN A 434 30.66 3.50 3.23
C GLN A 434 30.07 3.56 4.63
N LEU A 435 30.77 4.14 5.59
CA LEU A 435 30.28 4.28 6.96
C LEU A 435 29.00 5.16 7.02
N ALA A 436 28.97 6.26 6.28
CA ALA A 436 27.79 7.09 6.19
C ALA A 436 26.57 6.31 5.62
N ALA A 437 26.79 5.55 4.56
CA ALA A 437 25.74 4.69 3.98
C ALA A 437 25.30 3.59 4.95
N ALA A 438 26.24 2.91 5.61
CA ALA A 438 25.93 1.84 6.57
C ALA A 438 25.15 2.33 7.79
N ARG A 439 25.43 3.54 8.28
CA ARG A 439 24.68 4.16 9.40
C ARG A 439 23.22 4.40 9.02
N SER A 440 22.96 4.92 7.82
CA SER A 440 21.59 5.08 7.30
C SER A 440 20.90 3.73 7.18
N GLU A 441 21.57 2.74 6.61
CA GLU A 441 21.03 1.39 6.43
C GLU A 441 20.70 0.71 7.77
N ARG A 442 21.51 0.93 8.82
CA ARG A 442 21.20 0.47 10.17
C ARG A 442 19.90 1.06 10.71
N LEU A 443 19.66 2.37 10.53
CA LEU A 443 18.41 3.01 10.93
C LEU A 443 17.24 2.47 10.09
N SER A 444 17.41 2.33 8.79
CA SER A 444 16.42 1.76 7.87
C SER A 444 16.09 0.30 8.20
N SER A 445 17.05 -0.48 8.69
CA SER A 445 16.79 -1.87 9.10
C SER A 445 15.82 -1.96 10.28
N ILE A 446 15.86 -0.99 11.19
CA ILE A 446 14.91 -0.89 12.32
C ILE A 446 13.51 -0.53 11.81
N VAL A 447 13.42 0.44 10.88
CA VAL A 447 12.15 0.79 10.21
C VAL A 447 11.54 -0.44 9.54
N ASN A 448 12.36 -1.23 8.85
CA ASN A 448 11.90 -2.43 8.15
C ASN A 448 11.40 -3.53 9.11
N VAL A 449 11.95 -3.64 10.32
CA VAL A 449 11.38 -4.52 11.37
C VAL A 449 10.02 -4.00 11.81
N CYS A 450 9.85 -2.69 12.03
CA CYS A 450 8.55 -2.10 12.35
C CYS A 450 7.51 -2.36 11.25
N LEU A 451 7.90 -2.23 9.98
CA LEU A 451 7.05 -2.50 8.83
C LEU A 451 6.67 -4.00 8.77
N ALA A 452 7.65 -4.89 8.93
CA ALA A 452 7.43 -6.35 8.89
C ALA A 452 6.54 -6.86 10.02
N LEU A 453 6.55 -6.20 11.18
CA LEU A 453 5.63 -6.47 12.30
C LEU A 453 4.20 -5.97 12.04
N GLY A 454 3.98 -5.17 11.00
CA GLY A 454 2.69 -4.55 10.71
C GLY A 454 2.45 -3.23 11.43
N GLY A 455 3.50 -2.58 11.96
CA GLY A 455 3.43 -1.35 12.75
C GLY A 455 3.11 -1.59 14.23
N GLY A 456 2.90 -0.52 14.98
CA GLY A 456 2.50 -0.57 16.38
C GLY A 456 0.98 -0.60 16.55
N TRP A 457 0.53 -1.21 17.64
CA TRP A 457 -0.89 -1.39 17.95
C TRP A 457 -1.16 -0.95 19.39
N LYS A 458 -2.34 -0.41 19.57
CA LYS A 458 -2.97 -0.33 20.90
C LYS A 458 -3.72 -1.61 21.18
#